data_0c745782bdc2a5eb9ae4807218a0450d
#
_entry.id   0c745782bdc2a5eb9ae4807218a0450d
#
_cell.length_a   1.000
_cell.length_b   1.000
_cell.length_c   1.000
_cell.angle_alpha   90.00
_cell.angle_beta   90.00
_cell.angle_gamma   90.00
#
_symmetry.space_group_name_H-M   'P 1'
#
loop_
_entity.id
_entity.type
_entity.pdbx_description
1 polymer ?
#
loop_
_entity_poly.entity_id
_entity_poly.type
_entity_poly.pdbx_seq_one_letter_code
_entity_poly.pdbx_strand_id
1 'polypeptide(L)'
;MGSRSVKVVLLEEIAVDGAPQLKYSVKKTHIMMPGDLDPDQAAEKAYNDVLASAGLTRDQVSAVFVTGAGRKQVAFATEGLTEMTAGAKGANYMFPSARTVVDVGAEEGRGMKTDAEGRAVDFAGNEKCAAGAGSFAEAMSRALQMSLKEFGEASLLSDKTIPMNAQCTVFAESEVVSLIHSATPKNDIAKAVLDAVASRVCAMVRRVGIEGEVVLIGGMVHNAGFVESLKGAMGVEQISLPAMPEYISALGCALIAAERQH
;
A
#
# COMPACT_ATOMS: atom_id res chain seq x y z
N MET A 1 0.33 11.01 1.81
CA MET A 1 1.19 11.58 0.74
C MET A 1 2.09 10.50 0.17
N GLY A 2 1.56 9.64 -0.70
CA GLY A 2 2.38 8.65 -1.40
C GLY A 2 3.14 9.26 -2.57
N SER A 3 4.12 8.52 -3.12
CA SER A 3 4.94 8.96 -4.27
C SER A 3 4.14 9.23 -5.56
N ARG A 4 3.01 8.54 -5.75
CA ARG A 4 2.17 8.64 -6.96
C ARG A 4 0.85 9.36 -6.76
N SER A 5 0.33 9.43 -5.55
CA SER A 5 -0.99 9.99 -5.28
C SER A 5 -1.17 10.42 -3.85
N VAL A 6 -2.02 11.41 -3.66
CA VAL A 6 -2.50 11.86 -2.35
C VAL A 6 -3.81 11.14 -2.06
N LYS A 7 -3.93 10.55 -0.89
CA LYS A 7 -5.16 9.95 -0.38
C LYS A 7 -5.57 10.66 0.88
N VAL A 8 -6.84 10.99 0.99
CA VAL A 8 -7.42 11.62 2.17
C VAL A 8 -8.55 10.74 2.69
N VAL A 9 -8.59 10.54 3.99
CA VAL A 9 -9.68 9.89 4.71
C VAL A 9 -10.21 10.87 5.74
N LEU A 10 -11.49 11.14 5.67
CA LEU A 10 -12.22 11.92 6.65
C LEU A 10 -12.99 10.95 7.56
N LEU A 11 -12.68 10.98 8.86
CA LEU A 11 -13.41 10.23 9.88
C LEU A 11 -14.41 11.13 10.58
N GLU A 12 -15.49 10.52 11.05
CA GLU A 12 -16.42 11.10 12.00
C GLU A 12 -16.60 10.17 13.20
N GLU A 13 -16.80 10.77 14.36
CA GLU A 13 -17.15 10.04 15.57
C GLU A 13 -18.62 9.68 15.54
N ILE A 14 -18.93 8.45 15.89
CA ILE A 14 -20.29 7.95 16.01
C ILE A 14 -20.54 7.58 17.47
N ALA A 15 -21.55 8.21 18.08
CA ALA A 15 -22.05 7.76 19.35
C ALA A 15 -22.74 6.38 19.16
N VAL A 16 -22.30 5.37 19.90
CA VAL A 16 -22.96 4.08 19.90
C VAL A 16 -23.66 3.90 21.25
N ASP A 17 -24.99 3.85 21.20
CA ASP A 17 -25.80 3.66 22.40
C ASP A 17 -25.37 2.42 23.21
N GLY A 18 -25.02 2.64 24.48
CA GLY A 18 -24.62 1.58 25.40
C GLY A 18 -23.15 1.12 25.34
N ALA A 19 -22.31 1.73 24.48
CA ALA A 19 -20.87 1.47 24.44
C ALA A 19 -20.08 2.61 25.12
N PRO A 20 -19.15 2.30 26.05
CA PRO A 20 -18.32 3.32 26.69
C PRO A 20 -17.23 3.89 25.78
N GLN A 21 -17.06 3.35 24.59
CA GLN A 21 -16.04 3.79 23.62
C GLN A 21 -16.68 4.39 22.38
N LEU A 22 -16.14 5.53 21.95
CA LEU A 22 -16.48 6.15 20.68
C LEU A 22 -16.09 5.21 19.53
N LYS A 23 -16.98 5.06 18.56
CA LYS A 23 -16.68 4.39 17.31
C LYS A 23 -16.46 5.42 16.24
N TYR A 24 -15.63 5.06 15.27
CA TYR A 24 -15.32 5.91 14.13
C TYR A 24 -15.90 5.34 12.86
N SER A 25 -16.40 6.18 11.97
CA SER A 25 -16.74 5.78 10.62
C SER A 25 -16.02 6.64 9.58
N VAL A 26 -15.76 6.04 8.43
CA VAL A 26 -15.23 6.77 7.27
C VAL A 26 -16.36 7.58 6.66
N LYS A 27 -16.34 8.90 6.88
CA LYS A 27 -17.31 9.82 6.30
C LYS A 27 -17.09 10.02 4.81
N LYS A 28 -15.84 10.18 4.40
CA LYS A 28 -15.45 10.42 3.01
C LYS A 28 -14.00 10.01 2.75
N THR A 29 -13.74 9.61 1.51
CA THR A 29 -12.38 9.40 0.99
C THR A 29 -12.18 10.20 -0.27
N HIS A 30 -10.93 10.58 -0.55
CA HIS A 30 -10.53 11.23 -1.79
C HIS A 30 -9.15 10.75 -2.21
N ILE A 31 -8.96 10.55 -3.52
CA ILE A 31 -7.67 10.26 -4.13
C ILE A 31 -7.40 11.23 -5.26
N MET A 32 -6.19 11.73 -5.34
CA MET A 32 -5.76 12.65 -6.36
C MET A 32 -4.34 12.31 -6.84
N MET A 33 -4.13 12.38 -8.16
CA MET A 33 -2.80 12.38 -8.74
C MET A 33 -2.26 13.82 -8.70
N PRO A 34 -1.05 14.08 -8.16
CA PRO A 34 -0.56 15.44 -7.96
C PRO A 34 -0.29 16.20 -9.27
N GLY A 35 -0.04 15.51 -10.38
CA GLY A 35 0.38 16.17 -11.63
C GLY A 35 1.66 16.98 -11.41
N ASP A 36 1.62 18.26 -11.82
CA ASP A 36 2.75 19.20 -11.67
C ASP A 36 2.74 19.98 -10.33
N LEU A 37 1.78 19.68 -9.43
CA LEU A 37 1.71 20.34 -8.14
C LEU A 37 2.84 19.84 -7.22
N ASP A 38 3.40 20.76 -6.44
CA ASP A 38 4.28 20.37 -5.34
C ASP A 38 3.51 19.61 -4.25
N PRO A 39 4.18 18.88 -3.35
CA PRO A 39 3.52 18.06 -2.35
C PRO A 39 2.56 18.81 -1.43
N ASP A 40 2.87 20.05 -1.03
CA ASP A 40 2.02 20.85 -0.16
C ASP A 40 0.75 21.30 -0.89
N GLN A 41 0.89 21.81 -2.10
CA GLN A 41 -0.24 22.20 -2.97
C GLN A 41 -1.14 20.99 -3.29
N ALA A 42 -0.55 19.83 -3.59
CA ALA A 42 -1.29 18.61 -3.86
C ALA A 42 -2.07 18.14 -2.62
N ALA A 43 -1.45 18.19 -1.44
CA ALA A 43 -2.11 17.87 -0.18
C ALA A 43 -3.25 18.84 0.12
N GLU A 44 -3.00 20.14 -0.03
CA GLU A 44 -4.00 21.17 0.22
C GLU A 44 -5.21 21.07 -0.70
N LYS A 45 -4.96 20.83 -2.00
CA LYS A 45 -6.02 20.60 -2.97
C LYS A 45 -6.84 19.36 -2.61
N ALA A 46 -6.21 18.23 -2.35
CA ALA A 46 -6.90 17.00 -1.99
C ALA A 46 -7.73 17.14 -0.70
N TYR A 47 -7.20 17.89 0.28
CA TYR A 47 -7.89 18.20 1.52
C TYR A 47 -9.13 19.06 1.27
N ASN A 48 -9.01 20.13 0.50
CA ASN A 48 -10.14 20.99 0.14
C ASN A 48 -11.20 20.23 -0.67
N ASP A 49 -10.80 19.40 -1.61
CA ASP A 49 -11.71 18.60 -2.44
C ASP A 49 -12.53 17.61 -1.58
N VAL A 50 -11.92 16.94 -0.59
CA VAL A 50 -12.65 16.03 0.31
C VAL A 50 -13.62 16.79 1.20
N LEU A 51 -13.25 17.96 1.74
CA LEU A 51 -14.13 18.78 2.55
C LEU A 51 -15.32 19.27 1.75
N ALA A 52 -15.09 19.83 0.55
CA ALA A 52 -16.15 20.27 -0.35
C ALA A 52 -17.13 19.13 -0.67
N SER A 53 -16.61 17.93 -0.95
CA SER A 53 -17.43 16.75 -1.23
C SER A 53 -18.24 16.24 -0.02
N ALA A 54 -17.81 16.59 1.19
CA ALA A 54 -18.50 16.26 2.45
C ALA A 54 -19.40 17.39 2.96
N GLY A 55 -19.40 18.56 2.30
CA GLY A 55 -20.13 19.74 2.75
C GLY A 55 -19.59 20.35 4.04
N LEU A 56 -18.27 20.22 4.28
CA LEU A 56 -17.60 20.70 5.49
C LEU A 56 -16.62 21.82 5.18
N THR A 57 -16.33 22.60 6.22
CA THR A 57 -15.31 23.65 6.23
C THR A 57 -14.11 23.24 7.08
N ARG A 58 -12.97 23.92 6.95
CA ARG A 58 -11.73 23.56 7.69
C ARG A 58 -11.87 23.67 9.21
N ASP A 59 -12.63 24.62 9.71
CA ASP A 59 -12.90 24.86 11.13
C ASP A 59 -13.73 23.75 11.80
N GLN A 60 -14.40 22.91 11.00
CA GLN A 60 -15.13 21.75 11.48
C GLN A 60 -14.26 20.49 11.61
N VAL A 61 -12.96 20.57 11.26
CA VAL A 61 -12.02 19.46 11.37
C VAL A 61 -11.09 19.70 12.58
N SER A 62 -11.14 18.82 13.55
CA SER A 62 -10.41 18.94 14.80
C SER A 62 -8.90 18.75 14.65
N ALA A 63 -8.47 17.85 13.75
CA ALA A 63 -7.05 17.58 13.51
C ALA A 63 -6.80 17.03 12.11
N VAL A 64 -5.62 17.30 11.56
CA VAL A 64 -5.15 16.78 10.29
C VAL A 64 -3.81 16.07 10.49
N PHE A 65 -3.81 14.75 10.43
CA PHE A 65 -2.58 13.95 10.50
C PHE A 65 -2.18 13.48 9.12
N VAL A 66 -0.88 13.41 8.87
CA VAL A 66 -0.33 13.08 7.56
C VAL A 66 0.72 11.98 7.66
N THR A 67 0.78 11.12 6.63
CA THR A 67 1.80 10.08 6.49
C THR A 67 2.29 9.99 5.04
N GLY A 68 3.30 9.17 4.80
CA GLY A 68 3.89 8.95 3.50
C GLY A 68 5.16 9.75 3.26
N ALA A 69 5.79 9.54 2.10
CA ALA A 69 7.06 10.14 1.74
C ALA A 69 7.03 11.69 1.78
N GLY A 70 5.91 12.28 1.36
CA GLY A 70 5.71 13.74 1.35
C GLY A 70 5.23 14.36 2.67
N ARG A 71 5.08 13.60 3.77
CA ARG A 71 4.47 14.09 5.02
C ARG A 71 5.12 15.34 5.62
N LYS A 72 6.44 15.50 5.45
CA LYS A 72 7.19 16.64 6.00
C LYS A 72 6.97 17.95 5.25
N GLN A 73 6.35 17.87 4.06
CA GLN A 73 6.11 19.01 3.18
C GLN A 73 4.69 19.57 3.31
N VAL A 74 3.83 18.96 4.12
CA VAL A 74 2.44 19.40 4.32
C VAL A 74 2.39 20.38 5.50
N ALA A 75 2.36 21.68 5.19
CA ALA A 75 2.49 22.75 6.16
C ALA A 75 1.29 22.86 7.12
N PHE A 76 0.08 22.53 6.66
CA PHE A 76 -1.16 22.64 7.46
C PHE A 76 -1.45 21.41 8.33
N ALA A 77 -0.61 20.36 8.26
CA ALA A 77 -0.80 19.17 9.06
C ALA A 77 -0.55 19.45 10.56
N THR A 78 -1.41 18.92 11.42
CA THR A 78 -1.24 18.96 12.87
C THR A 78 -0.06 18.10 13.30
N GLU A 79 0.08 16.91 12.70
CA GLU A 79 1.20 16.00 13.00
C GLU A 79 1.49 15.07 11.80
N GLY A 80 2.76 14.70 11.66
CA GLY A 80 3.23 13.70 10.68
C GLY A 80 3.58 12.37 11.32
N LEU A 81 2.95 11.27 10.88
CA LEU A 81 3.22 9.91 11.35
C LEU A 81 4.06 9.13 10.34
N THR A 82 4.77 8.10 10.83
CA THR A 82 5.45 7.16 9.93
C THR A 82 4.43 6.27 9.22
N GLU A 83 4.78 5.80 8.04
CA GLU A 83 3.93 4.89 7.27
C GLU A 83 3.69 3.58 8.02
N MET A 84 4.68 3.12 8.80
CA MET A 84 4.58 1.93 9.62
C MET A 84 3.53 2.08 10.71
N THR A 85 3.59 3.20 11.46
CA THR A 85 2.62 3.50 12.52
C THR A 85 1.20 3.60 11.95
N ALA A 86 1.05 4.35 10.87
CA ALA A 86 -0.24 4.57 10.24
C ALA A 86 -0.81 3.29 9.58
N GLY A 87 0.03 2.57 8.82
CA GLY A 87 -0.36 1.34 8.14
C GLY A 87 -0.78 0.23 9.11
N ALA A 88 0.01 0.02 10.19
CA ALA A 88 -0.30 -0.95 11.22
C ALA A 88 -1.65 -0.66 11.91
N LYS A 89 -1.88 0.61 12.32
CA LYS A 89 -3.13 1.03 12.96
C LYS A 89 -4.34 0.84 12.06
N GLY A 90 -4.24 1.28 10.80
CA GLY A 90 -5.34 1.15 9.84
C GLY A 90 -5.65 -0.30 9.48
N ALA A 91 -4.62 -1.14 9.30
CA ALA A 91 -4.80 -2.57 9.04
C ALA A 91 -5.45 -3.30 10.21
N ASN A 92 -4.99 -3.04 11.44
CA ASN A 92 -5.56 -3.65 12.65
C ASN A 92 -7.02 -3.23 12.88
N TYR A 93 -7.38 -1.97 12.58
CA TYR A 93 -8.76 -1.52 12.68
C TYR A 93 -9.70 -2.29 11.74
N MET A 94 -9.24 -2.58 10.52
CA MET A 94 -10.01 -3.36 9.54
C MET A 94 -9.99 -4.87 9.84
N PHE A 95 -8.88 -5.37 10.38
CA PHE A 95 -8.63 -6.78 10.67
C PHE A 95 -8.00 -6.89 12.07
N PRO A 96 -8.80 -6.99 13.14
CA PRO A 96 -8.30 -7.00 14.53
C PRO A 96 -7.33 -8.15 14.87
N SER A 97 -7.40 -9.25 14.12
CA SER A 97 -6.48 -10.40 14.22
C SER A 97 -5.18 -10.24 13.43
N ALA A 98 -5.01 -9.14 12.66
CA ALA A 98 -3.78 -8.87 11.93
C ALA A 98 -2.57 -8.82 12.87
N ARG A 99 -1.52 -9.57 12.51
CA ARG A 99 -0.22 -9.54 13.20
C ARG A 99 0.92 -9.29 12.23
N THR A 100 0.70 -9.52 10.94
CA THR A 100 1.64 -9.21 9.88
C THR A 100 0.96 -8.30 8.86
N VAL A 101 1.49 -7.11 8.64
CA VAL A 101 1.00 -6.16 7.64
C VAL A 101 2.07 -5.96 6.58
N VAL A 102 1.69 -6.13 5.33
CA VAL A 102 2.55 -5.92 4.17
C VAL A 102 2.01 -4.72 3.40
N ASP A 103 2.80 -3.67 3.25
CA ASP A 103 2.45 -2.49 2.46
C ASP A 103 3.29 -2.46 1.19
N VAL A 104 2.63 -2.51 0.04
CA VAL A 104 3.33 -2.42 -1.26
C VAL A 104 2.71 -1.31 -2.09
N GLY A 105 3.44 -0.21 -2.13
CA GLY A 105 3.13 0.98 -2.93
C GLY A 105 3.78 0.96 -4.30
N ALA A 106 3.85 2.14 -4.92
CA ALA A 106 4.50 2.32 -6.22
C ALA A 106 6.03 2.19 -6.14
N GLU A 107 6.65 2.79 -5.13
CA GLU A 107 8.11 2.87 -5.02
C GLU A 107 8.69 2.11 -3.83
N GLU A 108 7.86 1.75 -2.86
CA GLU A 108 8.30 1.17 -1.61
C GLU A 108 7.47 -0.05 -1.22
N GLY A 109 8.15 -1.03 -0.62
CA GLY A 109 7.54 -2.16 0.05
C GLY A 109 7.96 -2.20 1.52
N ARG A 110 7.04 -2.54 2.42
CA ARG A 110 7.28 -2.65 3.86
C ARG A 110 6.59 -3.87 4.43
N GLY A 111 7.26 -4.50 5.38
CA GLY A 111 6.66 -5.50 6.26
C GLY A 111 6.62 -4.97 7.69
N MET A 112 5.51 -5.14 8.37
CA MET A 112 5.31 -4.69 9.74
C MET A 112 4.76 -5.85 10.58
N LYS A 113 5.31 -6.03 11.76
CA LYS A 113 4.71 -6.84 12.83
C LYS A 113 3.88 -5.94 13.72
N THR A 114 2.66 -6.35 14.06
CA THR A 114 1.74 -5.56 14.87
C THR A 114 1.34 -6.29 16.15
N ASP A 115 1.10 -5.51 17.21
CA ASP A 115 0.45 -6.03 18.41
C ASP A 115 -1.09 -6.02 18.29
N ALA A 116 -1.77 -6.42 19.37
CA ALA A 116 -3.24 -6.48 19.41
C ALA A 116 -3.90 -5.10 19.31
N GLU A 117 -3.20 -4.05 19.69
CA GLU A 117 -3.65 -2.65 19.65
C GLU A 117 -3.33 -1.96 18.30
N GLY A 118 -2.73 -2.69 17.35
CA GLY A 118 -2.37 -2.17 16.04
C GLY A 118 -1.14 -1.27 16.05
N ARG A 119 -0.25 -1.41 17.06
CA ARG A 119 1.03 -0.71 17.07
C ARG A 119 2.05 -1.52 16.28
N ALA A 120 2.84 -0.86 15.44
CA ALA A 120 3.97 -1.50 14.79
C ALA A 120 5.08 -1.75 15.83
N VAL A 121 5.35 -3.02 16.14
CA VAL A 121 6.36 -3.44 17.12
C VAL A 121 7.70 -3.75 16.47
N ASP A 122 7.69 -4.13 15.18
CA ASP A 122 8.87 -4.32 14.36
C ASP A 122 8.54 -4.05 12.90
N PHE A 123 9.52 -3.67 12.10
CA PHE A 123 9.33 -3.42 10.67
C PHE A 123 10.61 -3.63 9.86
N ALA A 124 10.42 -3.94 8.59
CA ALA A 124 11.46 -3.93 7.57
C ALA A 124 10.92 -3.22 6.33
N GLY A 125 11.74 -2.41 5.70
CA GLY A 125 11.39 -1.69 4.49
C GLY A 125 12.46 -1.81 3.41
N ASN A 126 12.06 -1.67 2.16
CA ASN A 126 12.95 -1.55 1.01
C ASN A 126 12.90 -0.11 0.50
N GLU A 127 13.76 0.73 1.05
CA GLU A 127 13.80 2.18 0.71
C GLU A 127 14.72 2.50 -0.48
N LYS A 128 15.51 1.55 -0.96
CA LYS A 128 16.61 1.83 -1.89
C LYS A 128 16.52 1.14 -3.25
N CYS A 129 15.53 0.29 -3.50
CA CYS A 129 15.45 -0.46 -4.74
C CYS A 129 14.01 -0.58 -5.25
N ALA A 130 13.73 0.05 -6.39
CA ALA A 130 12.42 0.01 -7.07
C ALA A 130 11.95 -1.40 -7.43
N ALA A 131 12.84 -2.38 -7.45
CA ALA A 131 12.52 -3.76 -7.83
C ALA A 131 11.62 -4.53 -6.84
N GLY A 132 11.26 -3.94 -5.71
CA GLY A 132 10.30 -4.53 -4.76
C GLY A 132 8.97 -3.79 -4.71
N ALA A 133 8.70 -2.92 -5.69
CA ALA A 133 7.57 -2.00 -5.67
C ALA A 133 6.74 -2.05 -6.97
N GLY A 134 5.56 -1.47 -6.92
CA GLY A 134 4.61 -1.48 -8.03
C GLY A 134 5.13 -0.82 -9.32
N SER A 135 6.00 0.20 -9.21
CA SER A 135 6.62 0.84 -10.38
C SER A 135 7.49 -0.10 -11.22
N PHE A 136 8.12 -1.10 -10.59
CA PHE A 136 8.84 -2.13 -11.31
C PHE A 136 7.89 -3.03 -12.11
N ALA A 137 6.81 -3.52 -11.49
CA ALA A 137 5.79 -4.31 -12.20
C ALA A 137 5.16 -3.51 -13.35
N GLU A 138 4.93 -2.21 -13.14
CA GLU A 138 4.40 -1.30 -14.17
C GLU A 138 5.41 -1.07 -15.33
N ALA A 139 6.70 -0.95 -15.05
CA ALA A 139 7.71 -0.85 -16.10
C ALA A 139 7.75 -2.12 -16.96
N MET A 140 7.71 -3.29 -16.34
CA MET A 140 7.72 -4.57 -17.05
C MET A 140 6.41 -4.82 -17.82
N SER A 141 5.27 -4.41 -17.27
CA SER A 141 3.99 -4.51 -17.99
C SER A 141 4.00 -3.67 -19.28
N ARG A 142 4.58 -2.46 -19.23
CA ARG A 142 4.78 -1.61 -20.42
C ARG A 142 5.71 -2.25 -21.44
N ALA A 143 6.80 -2.89 -21.01
CA ALA A 143 7.70 -3.60 -21.92
C ALA A 143 6.98 -4.74 -22.68
N LEU A 144 5.99 -5.37 -22.05
CA LEU A 144 5.13 -6.37 -22.69
C LEU A 144 3.92 -5.77 -23.43
N GLN A 145 3.78 -4.44 -23.45
CA GLN A 145 2.63 -3.75 -24.03
C GLN A 145 1.29 -4.17 -23.40
N MET A 146 1.26 -4.28 -22.09
CA MET A 146 0.09 -4.64 -21.29
C MET A 146 -0.19 -3.55 -20.25
N SER A 147 -1.44 -3.34 -19.88
CA SER A 147 -1.77 -2.62 -18.66
C SER A 147 -1.35 -3.43 -17.44
N LEU A 148 -1.16 -2.79 -16.29
CA LEU A 148 -0.78 -3.48 -15.05
C LEU A 148 -1.84 -4.53 -14.62
N LYS A 149 -3.11 -4.28 -14.94
CA LYS A 149 -4.20 -5.22 -14.70
C LYS A 149 -4.07 -6.46 -15.59
N GLU A 150 -3.97 -6.28 -16.92
CA GLU A 150 -3.77 -7.38 -17.87
C GLU A 150 -2.51 -8.19 -17.54
N PHE A 151 -1.46 -7.53 -17.10
CA PHE A 151 -0.21 -8.16 -16.67
C PHE A 151 -0.43 -9.11 -15.48
N GLY A 152 -1.19 -8.66 -14.47
CA GLY A 152 -1.57 -9.49 -13.34
C GLY A 152 -2.46 -10.68 -13.75
N GLU A 153 -3.48 -10.45 -14.58
CA GLU A 153 -4.36 -11.49 -15.07
C GLU A 153 -3.61 -12.53 -15.94
N ALA A 154 -2.70 -12.07 -16.80
CA ALA A 154 -1.88 -12.93 -17.64
C ALA A 154 -0.98 -13.86 -16.80
N SER A 155 -0.40 -13.36 -15.72
CA SER A 155 0.47 -14.16 -14.86
C SER A 155 -0.25 -15.36 -14.22
N LEU A 156 -1.54 -15.24 -13.96
CA LEU A 156 -2.37 -16.31 -13.40
C LEU A 156 -2.65 -17.46 -14.40
N LEU A 157 -2.40 -17.22 -15.69
CA LEU A 157 -2.57 -18.22 -16.75
C LEU A 157 -1.31 -19.07 -16.98
N SER A 158 -0.22 -18.79 -16.26
CA SER A 158 1.05 -19.52 -16.35
C SER A 158 1.24 -20.46 -15.16
N ASP A 159 1.71 -21.66 -15.43
CA ASP A 159 2.19 -22.65 -14.44
C ASP A 159 3.73 -22.72 -14.38
N LYS A 160 4.42 -21.91 -15.18
CA LYS A 160 5.88 -21.95 -15.30
C LYS A 160 6.57 -21.19 -14.16
N THR A 161 7.70 -21.72 -13.77
CA THR A 161 8.64 -21.02 -12.87
C THR A 161 9.91 -20.69 -13.64
N ILE A 162 10.05 -19.42 -14.02
CA ILE A 162 11.23 -18.90 -14.71
C ILE A 162 12.03 -18.10 -13.69
N PRO A 163 13.24 -18.52 -13.32
CA PRO A 163 14.06 -17.74 -12.40
C PRO A 163 14.43 -16.39 -13.03
N MET A 164 14.23 -15.31 -12.29
CA MET A 164 14.57 -13.96 -12.72
C MET A 164 15.45 -13.29 -11.68
N ASN A 165 16.56 -12.68 -12.13
CA ASN A 165 17.43 -11.91 -11.28
C ASN A 165 16.92 -10.49 -11.10
N ALA A 166 15.93 -10.32 -10.27
CA ALA A 166 15.27 -9.04 -10.03
C ALA A 166 16.04 -8.10 -9.07
N GLN A 167 17.36 -8.16 -8.95
CA GLN A 167 18.12 -7.28 -8.03
C GLN A 167 18.13 -5.80 -8.44
N CYS A 168 18.04 -5.51 -9.70
CA CYS A 168 17.98 -4.16 -10.23
C CYS A 168 16.98 -4.10 -11.38
N THR A 169 16.19 -3.03 -11.45
CA THR A 169 15.20 -2.81 -12.52
C THR A 169 15.83 -2.88 -13.91
N VAL A 170 17.05 -2.32 -14.07
CA VAL A 170 17.75 -2.31 -15.35
C VAL A 170 18.15 -3.72 -15.81
N PHE A 171 18.64 -4.55 -14.90
CA PHE A 171 18.98 -5.94 -15.24
C PHE A 171 17.74 -6.79 -15.52
N ALA A 172 16.68 -6.61 -14.75
CA ALA A 172 15.43 -7.32 -14.97
C ALA A 172 14.76 -6.92 -16.29
N GLU A 173 14.85 -5.65 -16.69
CA GLU A 173 14.38 -5.20 -18.00
C GLU A 173 15.14 -5.92 -19.12
N SER A 174 16.48 -6.04 -19.02
CA SER A 174 17.30 -6.78 -19.97
C SER A 174 16.94 -8.26 -20.03
N GLU A 175 16.62 -8.89 -18.88
CA GLU A 175 16.14 -10.28 -18.83
C GLU A 175 14.77 -10.41 -19.51
N VAL A 176 13.83 -9.51 -19.26
CA VAL A 176 12.53 -9.50 -19.92
C VAL A 176 12.69 -9.37 -21.44
N VAL A 177 13.54 -8.45 -21.91
CA VAL A 177 13.87 -8.31 -23.34
C VAL A 177 14.42 -9.61 -23.90
N SER A 178 15.32 -10.28 -23.19
CA SER A 178 15.90 -11.58 -23.61
C SER A 178 14.82 -12.67 -23.70
N LEU A 179 13.89 -12.72 -22.76
CA LEU A 179 12.78 -13.68 -22.79
C LEU A 179 11.82 -13.39 -23.96
N ILE A 180 11.56 -12.13 -24.29
CA ILE A 180 10.77 -11.74 -25.46
C ILE A 180 11.46 -12.20 -26.75
N HIS A 181 12.77 -11.98 -26.89
CA HIS A 181 13.56 -12.43 -28.05
C HIS A 181 13.59 -13.95 -28.18
N SER A 182 13.52 -14.66 -27.07
CA SER A 182 13.42 -16.14 -27.03
C SER A 182 12.01 -16.66 -27.31
N ALA A 183 11.09 -15.78 -27.70
CA ALA A 183 9.68 -16.10 -27.94
C ALA A 183 8.97 -16.76 -26.75
N THR A 184 9.40 -16.44 -25.51
CA THR A 184 8.73 -16.89 -24.28
C THR A 184 7.32 -16.27 -24.23
N PRO A 185 6.29 -17.06 -23.90
CA PRO A 185 4.92 -16.55 -23.77
C PRO A 185 4.82 -15.39 -22.78
N LYS A 186 4.05 -14.37 -23.12
CA LYS A 186 3.89 -13.18 -22.24
C LYS A 186 3.37 -13.54 -20.85
N ASN A 187 2.52 -14.56 -20.74
CA ASN A 187 2.00 -15.04 -19.46
C ASN A 187 3.12 -15.55 -18.55
N ASP A 188 4.06 -16.31 -19.13
CA ASP A 188 5.20 -16.87 -18.40
C ASP A 188 6.15 -15.77 -17.94
N ILE A 189 6.38 -14.76 -18.78
CA ILE A 189 7.19 -13.58 -18.41
C ILE A 189 6.50 -12.78 -17.31
N ALA A 190 5.19 -12.52 -17.42
CA ALA A 190 4.43 -11.78 -16.42
C ALA A 190 4.50 -12.47 -15.05
N LYS A 191 4.33 -13.80 -15.03
CA LYS A 191 4.46 -14.59 -13.80
C LYS A 191 5.87 -14.50 -13.22
N ALA A 192 6.90 -14.70 -14.02
CA ALA A 192 8.30 -14.62 -13.57
C ALA A 192 8.62 -13.27 -12.90
N VAL A 193 8.15 -12.17 -13.47
CA VAL A 193 8.32 -10.83 -12.92
C VAL A 193 7.60 -10.70 -11.57
N LEU A 194 6.32 -11.11 -11.49
CA LEU A 194 5.55 -10.98 -10.26
C LEU A 194 6.06 -11.91 -9.15
N ASP A 195 6.49 -13.12 -9.49
CA ASP A 195 7.15 -14.04 -8.56
C ASP A 195 8.45 -13.44 -8.00
N ALA A 196 9.24 -12.77 -8.84
CA ALA A 196 10.47 -12.10 -8.40
C ALA A 196 10.18 -10.92 -7.46
N VAL A 197 9.17 -10.10 -7.75
CA VAL A 197 8.73 -9.01 -6.86
C VAL A 197 8.23 -9.57 -5.53
N ALA A 198 7.36 -10.57 -5.59
CA ALA A 198 6.78 -11.23 -4.42
C ALA A 198 7.85 -11.88 -3.53
N SER A 199 8.81 -12.56 -4.13
CA SER A 199 9.94 -13.18 -3.40
C SER A 199 10.74 -12.15 -2.59
N ARG A 200 10.96 -10.96 -3.13
CA ARG A 200 11.66 -9.87 -2.44
C ARG A 200 10.86 -9.28 -1.31
N VAL A 201 9.58 -9.00 -1.56
CA VAL A 201 8.67 -8.53 -0.52
C VAL A 201 8.62 -9.57 0.60
N CYS A 202 8.48 -10.86 0.26
CA CYS A 202 8.50 -11.95 1.23
C CYS A 202 9.81 -12.02 2.03
N ALA A 203 10.96 -11.91 1.38
CA ALA A 203 12.27 -11.93 2.05
C ALA A 203 12.40 -10.77 3.07
N MET A 204 11.84 -9.62 2.74
CA MET A 204 11.78 -8.47 3.64
C MET A 204 10.84 -8.74 4.83
N VAL A 205 9.63 -9.24 4.57
CA VAL A 205 8.64 -9.53 5.64
C VAL A 205 9.15 -10.62 6.58
N ARG A 206 9.85 -11.63 6.06
CA ARG A 206 10.46 -12.69 6.89
C ARG A 206 11.48 -12.17 7.91
N ARG A 207 12.06 -11.00 7.70
CA ARG A 207 13.00 -10.39 8.66
C ARG A 207 12.31 -9.95 9.94
N VAL A 208 11.03 -9.57 9.86
CA VAL A 208 10.21 -9.20 11.03
C VAL A 208 9.37 -10.37 11.55
N GLY A 209 9.35 -11.49 10.81
CA GLY A 209 8.53 -12.66 11.10
C GLY A 209 7.13 -12.58 10.50
N ILE A 210 6.60 -13.73 10.09
CA ILE A 210 5.23 -13.88 9.58
C ILE A 210 4.43 -14.57 10.69
N GLU A 211 3.50 -13.85 11.29
CA GLU A 211 2.69 -14.33 12.41
C GLU A 211 1.21 -13.94 12.23
N GLY A 212 0.32 -14.80 12.71
CA GLY A 212 -1.12 -14.55 12.71
C GLY A 212 -1.70 -14.26 11.33
N GLU A 213 -2.74 -13.43 11.28
CA GLU A 213 -3.34 -13.00 10.04
C GLU A 213 -2.42 -12.03 9.30
N VAL A 214 -2.22 -12.30 8.01
CA VAL A 214 -1.45 -11.44 7.09
C VAL A 214 -2.40 -10.53 6.35
N VAL A 215 -2.16 -9.23 6.40
CA VAL A 215 -2.93 -8.20 5.68
C VAL A 215 -2.03 -7.53 4.67
N LEU A 216 -2.45 -7.48 3.39
CA LEU A 216 -1.77 -6.73 2.35
C LEU A 216 -2.50 -5.40 2.10
N ILE A 217 -1.75 -4.30 2.14
CA ILE A 217 -2.24 -2.95 1.86
C ILE A 217 -1.41 -2.28 0.75
N GLY A 218 -1.86 -1.12 0.30
CA GLY A 218 -1.20 -0.39 -0.79
C GLY A 218 -1.73 -0.76 -2.18
N GLY A 219 -1.25 -0.05 -3.20
CA GLY A 219 -1.80 -0.14 -4.56
C GLY A 219 -1.60 -1.49 -5.25
N MET A 220 -0.60 -2.28 -4.84
CA MET A 220 -0.33 -3.58 -5.43
C MET A 220 -1.37 -4.65 -5.08
N VAL A 221 -2.26 -4.41 -4.12
CA VAL A 221 -3.44 -5.29 -3.86
C VAL A 221 -4.31 -5.45 -5.11
N HIS A 222 -4.39 -4.43 -5.95
CA HIS A 222 -5.19 -4.47 -7.19
C HIS A 222 -4.61 -5.37 -8.29
N ASN A 223 -3.38 -5.87 -8.12
CA ASN A 223 -2.78 -6.83 -9.04
C ASN A 223 -2.94 -8.26 -8.52
N ALA A 224 -3.94 -8.98 -9.04
CA ALA A 224 -4.27 -10.33 -8.57
C ALA A 224 -3.11 -11.33 -8.72
N GLY A 225 -2.31 -11.21 -9.78
CA GLY A 225 -1.13 -12.04 -9.99
C GLY A 225 -0.06 -11.80 -8.91
N PHE A 226 0.16 -10.54 -8.51
CA PHE A 226 1.06 -10.23 -7.41
C PHE A 226 0.57 -10.80 -6.07
N VAL A 227 -0.72 -10.69 -5.79
CA VAL A 227 -1.31 -11.25 -4.55
C VAL A 227 -1.08 -12.77 -4.49
N GLU A 228 -1.32 -13.48 -5.59
CA GLU A 228 -1.12 -14.93 -5.64
C GLU A 228 0.37 -15.30 -5.54
N SER A 229 1.25 -14.59 -6.25
CA SER A 229 2.71 -14.78 -6.14
C SER A 229 3.21 -14.51 -4.72
N LEU A 230 2.70 -13.48 -4.05
CA LEU A 230 3.08 -13.16 -2.67
C LEU A 230 2.61 -14.23 -1.69
N LYS A 231 1.37 -14.68 -1.83
CA LYS A 231 0.80 -15.76 -1.04
C LYS A 231 1.65 -17.04 -1.15
N GLY A 232 2.01 -17.43 -2.38
CA GLY A 232 2.90 -18.56 -2.62
C GLY A 232 4.30 -18.38 -2.01
N ALA A 233 4.91 -17.20 -2.19
CA ALA A 233 6.24 -16.90 -1.66
C ALA A 233 6.28 -16.88 -0.12
N MET A 234 5.22 -16.42 0.53
CA MET A 234 5.09 -16.41 1.99
C MET A 234 4.77 -17.79 2.56
N GLY A 235 4.19 -18.68 1.77
CA GLY A 235 3.72 -20.01 2.21
C GLY A 235 2.51 -19.93 3.13
N VAL A 236 1.63 -18.95 2.91
CA VAL A 236 0.40 -18.76 3.67
C VAL A 236 -0.82 -19.20 2.85
N GLU A 237 -1.86 -19.70 3.50
CA GLU A 237 -3.09 -20.12 2.81
C GLU A 237 -3.92 -18.92 2.34
N GLN A 238 -3.86 -17.81 3.08
CA GLN A 238 -4.67 -16.62 2.81
C GLN A 238 -3.93 -15.34 3.16
N ILE A 239 -4.20 -14.29 2.39
CA ILE A 239 -3.83 -12.91 2.68
C ILE A 239 -5.13 -12.10 2.71
N SER A 240 -5.38 -11.37 3.78
CA SER A 240 -6.55 -10.50 3.93
C SER A 240 -6.33 -9.20 3.15
N LEU A 241 -7.32 -8.83 2.35
CA LEU A 241 -7.28 -7.67 1.47
C LEU A 241 -8.40 -6.70 1.85
N PRO A 242 -8.09 -5.47 2.27
CA PRO A 242 -9.10 -4.47 2.52
C PRO A 242 -9.75 -3.99 1.21
N ALA A 243 -11.02 -3.57 1.28
CA ALA A 243 -11.77 -3.08 0.11
C ALA A 243 -11.14 -1.81 -0.53
N MET A 244 -10.47 -1.00 0.26
CA MET A 244 -9.79 0.22 -0.18
C MET A 244 -8.32 0.22 0.32
N PRO A 245 -7.47 -0.65 -0.25
CA PRO A 245 -6.14 -0.94 0.29
C PRO A 245 -5.20 0.26 0.29
N GLU A 246 -5.35 1.17 -0.66
CA GLU A 246 -4.52 2.38 -0.79
C GLU A 246 -4.83 3.47 0.24
N TYR A 247 -5.96 3.36 0.96
CA TYR A 247 -6.37 4.33 1.98
C TYR A 247 -6.02 3.92 3.40
N ILE A 248 -5.55 2.69 3.62
CA ILE A 248 -5.37 2.12 4.97
C ILE A 248 -4.42 2.94 5.82
N SER A 249 -3.30 3.41 5.27
CA SER A 249 -2.38 4.28 6.03
C SER A 249 -3.00 5.65 6.33
N ALA A 250 -3.83 6.21 5.44
CA ALA A 250 -4.57 7.45 5.72
C ALA A 250 -5.65 7.22 6.79
N LEU A 251 -6.33 6.08 6.76
CA LEU A 251 -7.27 5.66 7.79
C LEU A 251 -6.59 5.55 9.17
N GLY A 252 -5.43 4.91 9.22
CA GLY A 252 -4.65 4.80 10.46
C GLY A 252 -4.23 6.16 11.02
N CYS A 253 -3.84 7.12 10.16
CA CYS A 253 -3.58 8.50 10.57
C CYS A 253 -4.81 9.15 11.21
N ALA A 254 -5.96 9.02 10.57
CA ALA A 254 -7.20 9.62 11.06
C ALA A 254 -7.66 8.98 12.39
N LEU A 255 -7.50 7.67 12.56
CA LEU A 255 -7.78 6.95 13.82
C LEU A 255 -6.89 7.45 14.96
N ILE A 256 -5.57 7.56 14.72
CA ILE A 256 -4.63 8.05 15.72
C ILE A 256 -4.92 9.53 16.05
N ALA A 257 -5.28 10.35 15.06
CA ALA A 257 -5.67 11.73 15.29
C ALA A 257 -6.90 11.81 16.22
N ALA A 258 -7.92 11.00 15.97
CA ALA A 258 -9.13 10.95 16.79
C ALA A 258 -8.84 10.48 18.22
N GLU A 259 -8.03 9.43 18.40
CA GLU A 259 -7.63 8.92 19.72
C GLU A 259 -6.82 9.92 20.55
N ARG A 260 -6.13 10.88 19.92
CA ARG A 260 -5.35 11.91 20.62
C ARG A 260 -6.12 13.18 20.96
N GLN A 261 -7.37 13.31 20.50
CA GLN A 261 -8.25 14.41 20.88
C GLN A 261 -8.99 14.14 22.20
N HIS A 262 -8.95 12.88 22.66
CA HIS A 262 -9.53 12.41 23.93
C HIS A 262 -8.45 12.00 24.92
#